data_e2dc66325fd375fe9f41d1728e7489b4
#
_entry.id   e2dc66325fd375fe9f41d1728e7489b4
#
_cell.length_a   1.000
_cell.length_b   1.000
_cell.length_c   1.000
_cell.angle_alpha   90.00
_cell.angle_beta   90.00
_cell.angle_gamma   90.00
#
_symmetry.space_group_name_H-M   'P 1'
#
loop_
_entity.id
_entity.type
_entity.pdbx_description
1 polymer ?
#
loop_
_entity_poly.entity_id
_entity_poly.type
_entity_poly.pdbx_seq_one_letter_code
_entity_poly.pdbx_strand_id
1 'polypeptide(L)'
;MQGEPLHDSHRPDLIEEKATAHMNDRYELLILIHRVVGYPTAFVVAPAALLAFAKPALHRQWGKAYLYLLTFLYVTGTFLTFAGHDWHTWDFARNVVFNFFGFSMVLYGWRAIHLFRQVGQPIPTRLDWVLAGMLSATVLGLLVVAAVRDTPMRLFALVGIIFCVLEFRELRDGFQPKSVLFRRHTRFILASYFYVLTVVSIVHLGDELPRDLKWIWPTLFGGLVIAATGNAARRFAQPRGKLLRLAVGATVLVAVLYAGYVAYDLSRDMPVVGQGNADMRTQISPR
;
A
#
# COMPACT_ATOMS: atom_id res chain seq x y z
N MET A 1 -35.22 -58.67 -14.01
CA MET A 1 -34.42 -57.99 -12.94
C MET A 1 -33.44 -57.09 -13.64
N GLN A 2 -33.78 -55.81 -13.72
CA GLN A 2 -32.92 -54.79 -14.29
C GLN A 2 -32.01 -54.30 -13.16
N GLY A 3 -30.69 -54.53 -13.28
CA GLY A 3 -29.70 -54.04 -12.34
C GLY A 3 -29.62 -52.51 -12.42
N GLU A 4 -29.88 -51.82 -11.32
CA GLU A 4 -29.58 -50.39 -11.18
C GLU A 4 -28.09 -50.15 -11.40
N PRO A 5 -27.71 -49.16 -12.19
CA PRO A 5 -26.31 -48.78 -12.33
C PRO A 5 -25.84 -48.22 -10.99
N LEU A 6 -24.85 -48.87 -10.39
CA LEU A 6 -24.11 -48.36 -9.22
C LEU A 6 -23.64 -46.94 -9.52
N HIS A 7 -24.13 -46.00 -8.73
CA HIS A 7 -23.83 -44.60 -8.76
C HIS A 7 -22.33 -44.39 -8.53
N ASP A 8 -21.63 -44.06 -9.58
CA ASP A 8 -20.18 -43.83 -9.63
C ASP A 8 -19.83 -42.53 -8.88
N SER A 9 -19.93 -42.57 -7.53
CA SER A 9 -19.74 -41.44 -6.62
C SER A 9 -18.26 -41.13 -6.33
N HIS A 10 -17.33 -41.82 -6.96
CA HIS A 10 -15.88 -41.63 -6.79
C HIS A 10 -15.20 -41.25 -8.11
N ARG A 11 -15.53 -40.07 -8.63
CA ARG A 11 -14.70 -39.42 -9.65
C ARG A 11 -13.77 -38.43 -8.96
N PRO A 12 -12.49 -38.74 -8.77
CA PRO A 12 -11.51 -37.85 -8.13
C PRO A 12 -11.38 -36.49 -8.85
N ASP A 13 -11.56 -36.50 -10.18
CA ASP A 13 -11.61 -35.31 -11.04
C ASP A 13 -12.70 -34.31 -10.64
N LEU A 14 -13.89 -34.76 -10.27
CA LEU A 14 -14.99 -33.90 -9.81
C LEU A 14 -14.74 -33.27 -8.43
N ILE A 15 -14.01 -33.97 -7.56
CA ILE A 15 -13.64 -33.45 -6.25
C ILE A 15 -12.58 -32.36 -6.42
N GLU A 16 -11.60 -32.59 -7.27
CA GLU A 16 -10.52 -31.64 -7.56
C GLU A 16 -11.06 -30.39 -8.27
N GLU A 17 -11.97 -30.55 -9.25
CA GLU A 17 -12.64 -29.43 -9.93
C GLU A 17 -13.44 -28.57 -8.96
N LYS A 18 -14.23 -29.18 -8.07
CA LYS A 18 -15.00 -28.43 -7.05
C LYS A 18 -14.10 -27.73 -6.03
N ALA A 19 -13.00 -28.36 -5.62
CA ALA A 19 -12.05 -27.75 -4.71
C ALA A 19 -11.36 -26.54 -5.35
N THR A 20 -11.00 -26.65 -6.63
CA THR A 20 -10.38 -25.55 -7.39
C THR A 20 -11.37 -24.39 -7.60
N ALA A 21 -12.63 -24.68 -7.95
CA ALA A 21 -13.66 -23.66 -8.07
C ALA A 21 -13.89 -22.91 -6.74
N HIS A 22 -14.01 -23.62 -5.64
CA HIS A 22 -14.16 -23.01 -4.31
C HIS A 22 -12.95 -22.18 -3.88
N MET A 23 -11.76 -22.56 -4.29
CA MET A 23 -10.55 -21.79 -3.99
C MET A 23 -10.51 -20.48 -4.80
N ASN A 24 -10.92 -20.53 -6.06
CA ASN A 24 -11.02 -19.34 -6.91
C ASN A 24 -12.06 -18.34 -6.37
N ASP A 25 -13.24 -18.80 -5.93
CA ASP A 25 -14.27 -17.94 -5.35
C ASP A 25 -13.76 -17.20 -4.10
N ARG A 26 -13.02 -17.87 -3.23
CA ARG A 26 -12.43 -17.26 -2.03
C ARG A 26 -11.34 -16.26 -2.36
N TYR A 27 -10.56 -16.53 -3.37
CA TYR A 27 -9.51 -15.62 -3.83
C TYR A 27 -10.12 -14.33 -4.40
N GLU A 28 -11.13 -14.45 -5.26
CA GLU A 28 -11.86 -13.31 -5.81
C GLU A 28 -12.54 -12.47 -4.71
N LEU A 29 -13.16 -13.12 -3.73
CA LEU A 29 -13.75 -12.43 -2.58
C LEU A 29 -12.68 -11.66 -1.79
N LEU A 30 -11.49 -12.23 -1.58
CA LEU A 30 -10.41 -11.55 -0.88
C LEU A 30 -9.88 -10.34 -1.68
N ILE A 31 -9.78 -10.44 -3.01
CA ILE A 31 -9.45 -9.32 -3.90
C ILE A 31 -10.50 -8.21 -3.75
N LEU A 32 -11.78 -8.56 -3.79
CA LEU A 32 -12.86 -7.59 -3.64
C LEU A 32 -12.79 -6.86 -2.30
N ILE A 33 -12.64 -7.60 -1.19
CA ILE A 33 -12.49 -7.02 0.15
C ILE A 33 -11.27 -6.09 0.21
N HIS A 34 -10.12 -6.53 -0.34
CA HIS A 34 -8.91 -5.74 -0.39
C HIS A 34 -9.12 -4.41 -1.14
N ARG A 35 -9.79 -4.44 -2.28
CA ARG A 35 -10.12 -3.25 -3.09
C ARG A 35 -11.11 -2.32 -2.37
N VAL A 36 -12.19 -2.87 -1.82
CA VAL A 36 -13.22 -2.12 -1.09
C VAL A 36 -12.65 -1.40 0.13
N VAL A 37 -11.64 -1.95 0.78
CA VAL A 37 -10.93 -1.30 1.88
C VAL A 37 -9.82 -0.38 1.35
N GLY A 38 -9.14 -0.78 0.29
CA GLY A 38 -7.97 -0.09 -0.25
C GLY A 38 -8.28 1.30 -0.80
N TYR A 39 -9.29 1.42 -1.64
CA TYR A 39 -9.65 2.72 -2.24
C TYR A 39 -10.07 3.77 -1.21
N PRO A 40 -10.99 3.50 -0.27
CA PRO A 40 -11.30 4.45 0.79
C PRO A 40 -10.09 4.79 1.65
N THR A 41 -9.19 3.84 1.91
CA THR A 41 -7.95 4.10 2.66
C THR A 41 -7.05 5.09 1.93
N ALA A 42 -6.85 4.89 0.63
CA ALA A 42 -5.99 5.74 -0.20
C ALA A 42 -6.59 7.13 -0.45
N PHE A 43 -7.89 7.21 -0.76
CA PHE A 43 -8.50 8.42 -1.29
C PHE A 43 -9.38 9.20 -0.32
N VAL A 44 -9.76 8.61 0.82
CA VAL A 44 -10.59 9.27 1.83
C VAL A 44 -9.84 9.36 3.16
N VAL A 45 -9.41 8.23 3.72
CA VAL A 45 -8.88 8.19 5.09
C VAL A 45 -7.52 8.89 5.21
N ALA A 46 -6.60 8.63 4.29
CA ALA A 46 -5.29 9.27 4.30
C ALA A 46 -5.37 10.78 4.04
N PRO A 47 -6.07 11.28 2.99
CA PRO A 47 -6.31 12.71 2.82
C PRO A 47 -7.01 13.37 4.01
N ALA A 48 -8.02 12.72 4.61
CA ALA A 48 -8.70 13.24 5.80
C ALA A 48 -7.74 13.37 6.99
N ALA A 49 -6.84 12.40 7.20
CA ALA A 49 -5.81 12.47 8.23
C ALA A 49 -4.84 13.65 7.98
N LEU A 50 -4.46 13.88 6.73
CA LEU A 50 -3.60 15.01 6.35
C LEU A 50 -4.30 16.35 6.55
N LEU A 51 -5.55 16.51 6.10
CA LEU A 51 -6.33 17.75 6.27
C LEU A 51 -6.63 18.04 7.75
N ALA A 52 -6.82 17.00 8.55
CA ALA A 52 -7.07 17.13 9.99
C ALA A 52 -5.83 17.54 10.79
N PHE A 53 -4.66 17.72 10.17
CA PHE A 53 -3.40 18.04 10.86
C PHE A 53 -3.49 19.25 11.79
N ALA A 54 -4.25 20.27 11.44
CA ALA A 54 -4.47 21.45 12.27
C ALA A 54 -5.38 21.20 13.50
N LYS A 55 -6.09 20.07 13.54
CA LYS A 55 -7.00 19.67 14.61
C LYS A 55 -6.51 18.36 15.26
N PRO A 56 -5.71 18.42 16.36
CA PRO A 56 -5.01 17.25 16.90
C PRO A 56 -5.91 16.06 17.26
N ALA A 57 -7.12 16.31 17.76
CA ALA A 57 -8.05 15.24 18.11
C ALA A 57 -8.53 14.50 16.86
N LEU A 58 -8.92 15.24 15.82
CA LEU A 58 -9.40 14.70 14.55
C LEU A 58 -8.28 13.99 13.77
N HIS A 59 -7.08 14.62 13.72
CA HIS A 59 -5.90 14.00 13.13
C HIS A 59 -5.58 12.64 13.77
N ARG A 60 -5.71 12.56 15.08
CA ARG A 60 -5.48 11.31 15.84
C ARG A 60 -6.50 10.22 15.50
N GLN A 61 -7.78 10.59 15.32
CA GLN A 61 -8.83 9.63 14.94
C GLN A 61 -8.59 9.08 13.53
N TRP A 62 -8.44 9.97 12.55
CA TRP A 62 -8.16 9.58 11.16
C TRP A 62 -6.82 8.86 10.99
N GLY A 63 -5.79 9.28 11.73
CA GLY A 63 -4.49 8.61 11.73
C GLY A 63 -4.54 7.20 12.30
N LYS A 64 -5.38 6.94 13.33
CA LYS A 64 -5.62 5.58 13.82
C LYS A 64 -6.37 4.74 12.79
N ALA A 65 -7.44 5.28 12.20
CA ALA A 65 -8.19 4.61 11.15
C ALA A 65 -7.25 4.23 9.98
N TYR A 66 -6.43 5.17 9.52
CA TYR A 66 -5.43 4.92 8.49
C TYR A 66 -4.48 3.76 8.87
N LEU A 67 -3.94 3.79 10.08
CA LEU A 67 -3.03 2.75 10.56
C LEU A 67 -3.67 1.36 10.54
N TYR A 68 -4.89 1.22 11.07
CA TYR A 68 -5.57 -0.08 11.12
C TYR A 68 -5.95 -0.60 9.74
N LEU A 69 -6.52 0.27 8.89
CA LEU A 69 -6.91 -0.11 7.54
C LEU A 69 -5.68 -0.48 6.70
N LEU A 70 -4.60 0.28 6.83
CA LEU A 70 -3.37 0.00 6.10
C LEU A 70 -2.70 -1.29 6.58
N THR A 71 -2.72 -1.58 7.89
CA THR A 71 -2.24 -2.86 8.42
C THR A 71 -3.08 -4.02 7.85
N PHE A 72 -4.41 -3.87 7.81
CA PHE A 72 -5.29 -4.85 7.19
C PHE A 72 -4.95 -5.06 5.71
N LEU A 73 -4.69 -3.98 4.96
CA LEU A 73 -4.30 -4.07 3.55
C LEU A 73 -2.97 -4.80 3.35
N TYR A 74 -1.99 -4.58 4.22
CA TYR A 74 -0.73 -5.32 4.13
C TYR A 74 -0.89 -6.80 4.44
N VAL A 75 -1.72 -7.14 5.42
CA VAL A 75 -2.02 -8.54 5.75
C VAL A 75 -2.74 -9.21 4.58
N THR A 76 -3.82 -8.62 4.08
CA THR A 76 -4.58 -9.17 2.94
C THR A 76 -3.76 -9.19 1.66
N GLY A 77 -2.95 -8.15 1.39
CA GLY A 77 -2.03 -8.11 0.25
C GLY A 77 -0.96 -9.20 0.31
N THR A 78 -0.46 -9.52 1.50
CA THR A 78 0.45 -10.64 1.70
C THR A 78 -0.25 -11.96 1.38
N PHE A 79 -1.46 -12.20 1.91
CA PHE A 79 -2.25 -13.39 1.58
C PHE A 79 -2.53 -13.50 0.09
N LEU A 80 -2.91 -12.41 -0.58
CA LEU A 80 -3.14 -12.39 -2.03
C LEU A 80 -1.86 -12.74 -2.81
N THR A 81 -0.71 -12.29 -2.35
CA THR A 81 0.58 -12.63 -2.97
C THR A 81 0.85 -14.14 -2.85
N PHE A 82 0.59 -14.73 -1.68
CA PHE A 82 0.80 -16.18 -1.45
C PHE A 82 -0.23 -17.04 -2.18
N ALA A 83 -1.47 -16.58 -2.32
CA ALA A 83 -2.54 -17.34 -2.96
C ALA A 83 -2.54 -17.22 -4.50
N GLY A 84 -2.08 -16.10 -5.05
CA GLY A 84 -2.20 -15.77 -6.47
C GLY A 84 -0.91 -15.92 -7.30
N HIS A 85 0.22 -16.22 -6.66
CA HIS A 85 1.51 -16.28 -7.36
C HIS A 85 2.22 -17.59 -7.06
N ASP A 86 2.83 -18.15 -8.10
CA ASP A 86 3.80 -19.22 -7.90
C ASP A 86 5.00 -18.69 -7.10
N TRP A 87 5.23 -19.27 -5.93
CA TRP A 87 6.28 -18.87 -5.00
C TRP A 87 7.71 -19.07 -5.51
N HIS A 88 7.88 -19.82 -6.60
CA HIS A 88 9.15 -19.95 -7.30
C HIS A 88 9.46 -18.80 -8.26
N THR A 89 8.54 -17.85 -8.43
CA THR A 89 8.71 -16.74 -9.38
C THR A 89 9.36 -15.51 -8.74
N TRP A 90 10.08 -14.75 -9.57
CA TRP A 90 10.60 -13.43 -9.17
C TRP A 90 9.50 -12.42 -8.86
N ASP A 91 8.33 -12.57 -9.47
CA ASP A 91 7.17 -11.72 -9.20
C ASP A 91 6.64 -11.92 -7.79
N PHE A 92 6.61 -13.17 -7.31
CA PHE A 92 6.31 -13.47 -5.92
C PHE A 92 7.31 -12.80 -4.98
N ALA A 93 8.63 -13.02 -5.18
CA ALA A 93 9.66 -12.44 -4.34
C ALA A 93 9.60 -10.91 -4.33
N ARG A 94 9.40 -10.28 -5.49
CA ARG A 94 9.21 -8.83 -5.62
C ARG A 94 8.02 -8.34 -4.80
N ASN A 95 6.85 -8.97 -4.96
CA ASN A 95 5.62 -8.56 -4.29
C ASN A 95 5.71 -8.72 -2.77
N VAL A 96 6.31 -9.82 -2.29
CA VAL A 96 6.56 -10.04 -0.86
C VAL A 96 7.46 -8.94 -0.29
N VAL A 97 8.64 -8.73 -0.89
CA VAL A 97 9.61 -7.74 -0.40
C VAL A 97 9.03 -6.33 -0.46
N PHE A 98 8.33 -6.00 -1.55
CA PHE A 98 7.70 -4.70 -1.73
C PHE A 98 6.60 -4.47 -0.68
N ASN A 99 5.76 -5.47 -0.40
CA ASN A 99 4.73 -5.39 0.61
C ASN A 99 5.32 -5.18 2.02
N PHE A 100 6.37 -5.94 2.38
CA PHE A 100 7.08 -5.76 3.65
C PHE A 100 7.74 -4.38 3.76
N PHE A 101 8.25 -3.83 2.67
CA PHE A 101 8.81 -2.47 2.65
C PHE A 101 7.76 -1.43 3.04
N GLY A 102 6.58 -1.48 2.39
CA GLY A 102 5.48 -0.58 2.74
C GLY A 102 5.01 -0.75 4.19
N PHE A 103 4.88 -1.98 4.68
CA PHE A 103 4.49 -2.26 6.05
C PHE A 103 5.51 -1.73 7.08
N SER A 104 6.81 -1.88 6.81
CA SER A 104 7.83 -1.31 7.69
C SER A 104 7.71 0.21 7.83
N MET A 105 7.36 0.95 6.77
CA MET A 105 7.12 2.39 6.84
C MET A 105 5.99 2.74 7.82
N VAL A 106 4.90 1.98 7.81
CA VAL A 106 3.77 2.17 8.74
C VAL A 106 4.20 1.95 10.18
N LEU A 107 4.91 0.85 10.45
CA LEU A 107 5.38 0.52 11.79
C LEU A 107 6.33 1.58 12.34
N TYR A 108 7.23 2.10 11.51
CA TYR A 108 8.11 3.20 11.90
C TYR A 108 7.36 4.49 12.20
N GLY A 109 6.41 4.86 11.36
CA GLY A 109 5.58 6.02 11.57
C GLY A 109 4.76 5.94 12.87
N TRP A 110 4.18 4.77 13.13
CA TRP A 110 3.47 4.48 14.37
C TRP A 110 4.42 4.53 15.59
N ARG A 111 5.57 3.87 15.49
CA ARG A 111 6.56 3.84 16.58
C ARG A 111 7.03 5.24 16.95
N ALA A 112 7.29 6.10 15.98
CA ALA A 112 7.73 7.47 16.21
C ALA A 112 6.72 8.27 17.04
N ILE A 113 5.40 8.13 16.78
CA ILE A 113 4.37 8.83 17.55
C ILE A 113 4.18 8.23 18.95
N HIS A 114 4.44 6.92 19.09
CA HIS A 114 4.42 6.27 20.39
C HIS A 114 5.55 6.78 21.30
N LEU A 115 6.76 6.86 20.76
CA LEU A 115 7.92 7.43 21.46
C LEU A 115 7.73 8.91 21.79
N PHE A 116 7.04 9.67 20.93
CA PHE A 116 6.73 11.07 21.20
C PHE A 116 5.96 11.29 22.50
N ARG A 117 5.17 10.30 22.94
CA ARG A 117 4.40 10.32 24.18
C ARG A 117 5.21 9.88 25.40
N GLN A 118 6.30 9.15 25.17
CA GLN A 118 7.16 8.58 26.21
C GLN A 118 8.42 9.43 26.46
N VAL A 119 8.28 10.75 26.38
CA VAL A 119 9.43 11.66 26.57
C VAL A 119 10.07 11.44 27.93
N GLY A 120 11.39 11.21 27.93
CA GLY A 120 12.18 10.94 29.14
C GLY A 120 12.62 9.48 29.28
N GLN A 121 12.14 8.56 28.43
CA GLN A 121 12.66 7.20 28.43
C GLN A 121 13.90 7.07 27.55
N PRO A 122 14.86 6.18 27.92
CA PRO A 122 16.02 5.94 27.10
C PRO A 122 15.62 5.35 25.73
N ILE A 123 16.07 6.00 24.67
CA ILE A 123 15.91 5.55 23.30
C ILE A 123 17.34 5.35 22.74
N PRO A 124 17.62 4.31 21.99
CA PRO A 124 16.70 3.32 21.39
C PRO A 124 16.37 2.15 22.33
N THR A 125 15.16 1.60 22.15
CA THR A 125 14.74 0.36 22.79
C THR A 125 15.07 -0.86 21.90
N ARG A 126 14.92 -2.08 22.43
CA ARG A 126 15.08 -3.32 21.64
C ARG A 126 14.13 -3.35 20.42
N LEU A 127 12.91 -2.83 20.58
CA LEU A 127 11.95 -2.76 19.48
C LEU A 127 12.46 -1.87 18.33
N ASP A 128 13.10 -0.77 18.63
CA ASP A 128 13.64 0.14 17.60
C ASP A 128 14.73 -0.54 16.77
N TRP A 129 15.58 -1.36 17.40
CA TRP A 129 16.59 -2.17 16.71
C TRP A 129 15.96 -3.30 15.88
N VAL A 130 14.93 -3.96 16.37
CA VAL A 130 14.18 -4.97 15.59
C VAL A 130 13.58 -4.35 14.35
N LEU A 131 12.93 -3.18 14.48
CA LEU A 131 12.36 -2.46 13.33
C LEU A 131 13.46 -2.05 12.34
N ALA A 132 14.61 -1.55 12.82
CA ALA A 132 15.74 -1.21 11.95
C ALA A 132 16.29 -2.43 11.20
N GLY A 133 16.37 -3.58 11.86
CA GLY A 133 16.71 -4.86 11.24
C GLY A 133 15.70 -5.27 10.17
N MET A 134 14.40 -5.16 10.44
CA MET A 134 13.34 -5.45 9.46
C MET A 134 13.45 -4.55 8.22
N LEU A 135 13.61 -3.24 8.42
CA LEU A 135 13.79 -2.30 7.30
C LEU A 135 15.03 -2.65 6.48
N SER A 136 16.16 -2.93 7.15
CA SER A 136 17.41 -3.29 6.48
C SER A 136 17.30 -4.59 5.70
N ALA A 137 16.68 -5.61 6.26
CA ALA A 137 16.42 -6.88 5.58
C ALA A 137 15.54 -6.69 4.35
N THR A 138 14.50 -5.86 4.47
CA THR A 138 13.60 -5.54 3.36
C THR A 138 14.32 -4.76 2.26
N VAL A 139 15.16 -3.79 2.63
CA VAL A 139 15.97 -3.02 1.66
C VAL A 139 16.99 -3.91 0.95
N LEU A 140 17.60 -4.85 1.67
CA LEU A 140 18.48 -5.86 1.06
C LEU A 140 17.70 -6.73 0.06
N GLY A 141 16.50 -7.18 0.42
CA GLY A 141 15.62 -7.89 -0.50
C GLY A 141 15.28 -7.08 -1.75
N LEU A 142 14.96 -5.77 -1.60
CA LEU A 142 14.75 -4.87 -2.75
C LEU A 142 16.00 -4.75 -3.63
N LEU A 143 17.20 -4.68 -3.05
CA LEU A 143 18.46 -4.65 -3.78
C LEU A 143 18.68 -5.94 -4.59
N VAL A 144 18.40 -7.10 -4.01
CA VAL A 144 18.50 -8.39 -4.70
C VAL A 144 17.53 -8.44 -5.88
N VAL A 145 16.27 -8.10 -5.69
CA VAL A 145 15.27 -8.05 -6.77
C VAL A 145 15.67 -7.04 -7.84
N ALA A 146 16.15 -5.85 -7.45
CA ALA A 146 16.60 -4.80 -8.34
C ALA A 146 17.82 -5.20 -9.19
N ALA A 147 18.73 -5.99 -8.62
CA ALA A 147 19.93 -6.46 -9.33
C ALA A 147 19.58 -7.47 -10.42
N VAL A 148 18.56 -8.29 -10.21
CA VAL A 148 18.22 -9.40 -11.11
C VAL A 148 17.37 -8.95 -12.29
N ARG A 149 16.38 -8.08 -12.12
CA ARG A 149 15.40 -7.85 -13.20
C ARG A 149 14.66 -6.50 -13.27
N ASP A 150 14.72 -5.62 -12.29
CA ASP A 150 13.67 -4.60 -12.25
C ASP A 150 14.20 -3.18 -11.98
N THR A 151 14.23 -2.34 -13.01
CA THR A 151 14.65 -0.94 -12.94
C THR A 151 13.87 -0.13 -11.89
N PRO A 152 12.52 -0.23 -11.78
CA PRO A 152 11.78 0.48 -10.74
C PRO A 152 12.20 0.10 -9.31
N MET A 153 12.55 -1.16 -9.06
CA MET A 153 12.99 -1.61 -7.74
C MET A 153 14.30 -0.95 -7.30
N ARG A 154 15.15 -0.53 -8.23
CA ARG A 154 16.39 0.22 -7.93
C ARG A 154 16.10 1.54 -7.24
N LEU A 155 15.05 2.26 -7.67
CA LEU A 155 14.64 3.49 -7.02
C LEU A 155 14.12 3.23 -5.60
N PHE A 156 13.30 2.20 -5.41
CA PHE A 156 12.81 1.83 -4.06
C PHE A 156 13.94 1.37 -3.15
N ALA A 157 14.90 0.61 -3.68
CA ALA A 157 16.10 0.20 -2.94
C ALA A 157 16.93 1.44 -2.52
N LEU A 158 17.14 2.40 -3.43
CA LEU A 158 17.84 3.65 -3.14
C LEU A 158 17.12 4.47 -2.04
N VAL A 159 15.81 4.64 -2.18
CA VAL A 159 14.98 5.32 -1.17
C VAL A 159 15.06 4.57 0.17
N GLY A 160 15.00 3.25 0.14
CA GLY A 160 15.15 2.39 1.32
C GLY A 160 16.52 2.57 2.00
N ILE A 161 17.60 2.61 1.22
CA ILE A 161 18.96 2.88 1.76
C ILE A 161 19.00 4.24 2.47
N ILE A 162 18.41 5.28 1.85
CA ILE A 162 18.34 6.61 2.48
C ILE A 162 17.59 6.53 3.81
N PHE A 163 16.47 5.82 3.86
CA PHE A 163 15.71 5.63 5.10
C PHE A 163 16.52 4.84 6.14
N CYS A 164 17.20 3.76 5.75
CA CYS A 164 18.09 3.02 6.67
C CYS A 164 19.18 3.91 7.25
N VAL A 165 19.88 4.68 6.40
CA VAL A 165 20.96 5.59 6.85
C VAL A 165 20.43 6.62 7.84
N LEU A 166 19.29 7.25 7.53
CA LEU A 166 18.66 8.22 8.42
C LEU A 166 18.24 7.58 9.74
N GLU A 167 17.68 6.38 9.70
CA GLU A 167 17.23 5.64 10.87
C GLU A 167 18.37 5.23 11.77
N PHE A 168 19.42 4.61 11.21
CA PHE A 168 20.62 4.23 11.99
C PHE A 168 21.31 5.44 12.59
N ARG A 169 21.36 6.57 11.88
CA ARG A 169 21.89 7.81 12.44
C ARG A 169 21.07 8.28 13.64
N GLU A 170 19.74 8.31 13.50
CA GLU A 170 18.85 8.71 14.60
C GLU A 170 18.92 7.75 15.79
N LEU A 171 19.08 6.43 15.57
CA LEU A 171 19.26 5.43 16.62
C LEU A 171 20.60 5.59 17.34
N ARG A 172 21.69 5.85 16.60
CA ARG A 172 23.03 6.04 17.16
C ARG A 172 23.11 7.28 18.06
N ASP A 173 22.40 8.33 17.71
CA ASP A 173 22.40 9.59 18.46
C ASP A 173 21.70 9.46 19.84
N GLY A 174 21.07 8.33 20.15
CA GLY A 174 20.53 7.94 21.46
C GLY A 174 19.30 8.71 21.88
N PHE A 175 19.44 9.94 22.35
CA PHE A 175 18.30 10.79 22.71
C PHE A 175 17.73 11.51 21.49
N GLN A 176 16.42 11.41 21.31
CA GLN A 176 15.73 12.03 20.18
C GLN A 176 14.80 13.14 20.67
N PRO A 177 15.06 14.43 20.33
CA PRO A 177 14.16 15.51 20.66
C PRO A 177 12.82 15.34 19.93
N LYS A 178 11.74 15.90 20.49
CA LYS A 178 10.38 15.83 19.94
C LYS A 178 10.30 16.22 18.46
N SER A 179 11.09 17.18 18.04
CA SER A 179 11.15 17.62 16.64
C SER A 179 11.66 16.53 15.69
N VAL A 180 12.59 15.69 16.13
CA VAL A 180 13.12 14.55 15.37
C VAL A 180 12.06 13.46 15.25
N LEU A 181 11.42 13.10 16.36
CA LEU A 181 10.33 12.10 16.38
C LEU A 181 9.14 12.54 15.50
N PHE A 182 8.80 13.82 15.52
CA PHE A 182 7.76 14.35 14.63
C PHE A 182 8.14 14.25 13.15
N ARG A 183 9.38 14.62 12.80
CA ARG A 183 9.87 14.45 11.42
C ARG A 183 9.89 12.98 11.00
N ARG A 184 10.33 12.10 11.89
CA ARG A 184 10.33 10.65 11.68
C ARG A 184 8.91 10.14 11.42
N HIS A 185 7.94 10.49 12.27
CA HIS A 185 6.54 10.17 12.06
C HIS A 185 6.04 10.65 10.69
N THR A 186 6.22 11.92 10.39
CA THR A 186 5.75 12.52 9.12
C THR A 186 6.41 11.86 7.92
N ARG A 187 7.73 11.63 7.97
CA ARG A 187 8.49 10.99 6.88
C ARG A 187 7.95 9.60 6.57
N PHE A 188 7.81 8.77 7.58
CA PHE A 188 7.42 7.38 7.38
C PHE A 188 5.93 7.21 7.06
N ILE A 189 5.04 8.00 7.65
CA ILE A 189 3.61 7.95 7.32
C ILE A 189 3.36 8.48 5.90
N LEU A 190 4.01 9.56 5.47
CA LEU A 190 3.92 10.01 4.09
C LEU A 190 4.53 9.00 3.12
N ALA A 191 5.67 8.40 3.46
CA ALA A 191 6.27 7.36 2.63
C ALA A 191 5.33 6.16 2.46
N SER A 192 4.65 5.72 3.53
CA SER A 192 3.65 4.65 3.45
C SER A 192 2.46 5.04 2.57
N TYR A 193 2.03 6.30 2.61
CA TYR A 193 0.95 6.80 1.76
C TYR A 193 1.35 6.83 0.28
N PHE A 194 2.52 7.36 -0.05
CA PHE A 194 3.01 7.36 -1.44
C PHE A 194 3.30 5.96 -1.95
N TYR A 195 3.66 5.03 -1.07
CA TYR A 195 3.72 3.62 -1.40
C TYR A 195 2.33 3.10 -1.85
N VAL A 196 1.27 3.37 -1.09
CA VAL A 196 -0.11 2.98 -1.47
C VAL A 196 -0.49 3.58 -2.83
N LEU A 197 -0.21 4.87 -3.05
CA LEU A 197 -0.46 5.51 -4.35
C LEU A 197 0.34 4.85 -5.48
N THR A 198 1.55 4.36 -5.22
CA THR A 198 2.33 3.59 -6.19
C THR A 198 1.63 2.27 -6.54
N VAL A 199 1.16 1.52 -5.54
CA VAL A 199 0.42 0.27 -5.78
C VAL A 199 -0.83 0.54 -6.63
N VAL A 200 -1.62 1.53 -6.26
CA VAL A 200 -2.80 1.93 -7.05
C VAL A 200 -2.42 2.34 -8.48
N SER A 201 -1.31 3.07 -8.64
CA SER A 201 -0.77 3.48 -9.94
C SER A 201 -0.43 2.30 -10.85
N ILE A 202 0.20 1.28 -10.28
CA ILE A 202 0.56 0.06 -11.02
C ILE A 202 -0.69 -0.67 -11.52
N VAL A 203 -1.73 -0.71 -10.69
CA VAL A 203 -2.97 -1.44 -11.00
C VAL A 203 -3.83 -0.70 -12.04
N HIS A 204 -3.94 0.63 -11.94
CA HIS A 204 -4.94 1.39 -12.71
C HIS A 204 -4.40 2.23 -13.87
N LEU A 205 -3.11 2.59 -13.88
CA LEU A 205 -2.59 3.39 -14.99
C LEU A 205 -2.23 2.54 -16.23
N GLY A 206 -2.67 1.27 -16.28
CA GLY A 206 -2.68 0.39 -17.44
C GLY A 206 -1.51 0.60 -18.41
N ASP A 207 -1.78 0.63 -19.72
CA ASP A 207 -0.79 0.91 -20.77
C ASP A 207 -0.67 2.40 -21.13
N GLU A 208 -1.44 3.27 -20.47
CA GLU A 208 -1.47 4.71 -20.72
C GLU A 208 -0.15 5.42 -20.32
N LEU A 209 0.57 4.85 -19.34
CA LEU A 209 1.88 5.34 -18.94
C LEU A 209 2.96 4.28 -19.13
N PRO A 210 4.19 4.68 -19.49
CA PRO A 210 5.34 3.78 -19.49
C PRO A 210 5.46 3.06 -18.13
N ARG A 211 5.76 1.77 -18.16
CA ARG A 211 5.84 0.90 -16.98
C ARG A 211 6.62 1.55 -15.84
N ASP A 212 7.81 2.06 -16.13
CA ASP A 212 8.68 2.66 -15.12
C ASP A 212 8.07 3.91 -14.51
N LEU A 213 7.35 4.70 -15.30
CA LEU A 213 6.73 5.94 -14.80
C LEU A 213 5.63 5.66 -13.78
N LYS A 214 4.82 4.59 -13.96
CA LYS A 214 3.80 4.18 -12.97
C LYS A 214 4.38 3.93 -11.58
N TRP A 215 5.58 3.39 -11.53
CA TRP A 215 6.29 3.09 -10.30
C TRP A 215 6.97 4.31 -9.70
N ILE A 216 7.48 5.19 -10.54
CA ILE A 216 8.41 6.25 -10.14
C ILE A 216 7.69 7.54 -9.74
N TRP A 217 6.63 7.94 -10.44
CA TRP A 217 6.03 9.26 -10.23
C TRP A 217 5.50 9.49 -8.80
N PRO A 218 4.82 8.51 -8.13
CA PRO A 218 4.36 8.77 -6.77
C PRO A 218 5.52 8.89 -5.79
N THR A 219 6.59 8.12 -6.02
CA THR A 219 7.79 8.15 -5.19
C THR A 219 8.54 9.47 -5.32
N LEU A 220 8.71 10.00 -6.53
CA LEU A 220 9.34 11.31 -6.77
C LEU A 220 8.52 12.44 -6.15
N PHE A 221 7.21 12.48 -6.44
CA PHE A 221 6.33 13.47 -5.86
C PHE A 221 6.31 13.38 -4.33
N GLY A 222 6.22 12.16 -3.80
CA GLY A 222 6.27 11.88 -2.36
C GLY A 222 7.57 12.34 -1.72
N GLY A 223 8.69 12.12 -2.37
CA GLY A 223 10.00 12.58 -1.92
C GLY A 223 10.05 14.10 -1.75
N LEU A 224 9.50 14.85 -2.71
CA LEU A 224 9.40 16.32 -2.63
C LEU A 224 8.50 16.76 -1.47
N VAL A 225 7.35 16.12 -1.29
CA VAL A 225 6.42 16.41 -0.18
C VAL A 225 7.07 16.10 1.18
N ILE A 226 7.76 14.96 1.31
CA ILE A 226 8.47 14.57 2.53
C ILE A 226 9.59 15.58 2.84
N ALA A 227 10.37 15.99 1.86
CA ALA A 227 11.42 16.99 2.03
C ALA A 227 10.85 18.36 2.46
N ALA A 228 9.76 18.79 1.84
CA ALA A 228 9.08 20.05 2.19
C ALA A 228 8.53 20.01 3.63
N THR A 229 7.85 18.92 4.02
CA THR A 229 7.30 18.77 5.37
C THR A 229 8.40 18.60 6.43
N GLY A 230 9.47 17.88 6.12
CA GLY A 230 10.62 17.72 7.00
C GLY A 230 11.33 19.04 7.32
N ASN A 231 11.45 19.93 6.33
CA ASN A 231 12.00 21.27 6.54
C ASN A 231 11.05 22.17 7.35
N ALA A 232 9.73 22.07 7.14
CA ALA A 232 8.75 22.76 7.96
C ALA A 232 8.76 22.30 9.42
N ALA A 233 8.98 21.01 9.66
CA ALA A 233 9.08 20.43 11.01
C ALA A 233 10.32 20.90 11.78
N ARG A 234 11.41 21.29 11.10
CA ARG A 234 12.59 21.88 11.77
C ARG A 234 12.27 23.23 12.42
N ARG A 235 11.29 23.95 11.90
CA ARG A 235 10.82 25.25 12.40
C ARG A 235 9.60 25.07 13.32
N PHE A 236 9.65 24.10 14.22
CA PHE A 236 8.53 23.67 15.07
C PHE A 236 7.86 24.79 15.91
N ALA A 237 8.51 25.92 16.05
CA ALA A 237 7.92 27.12 16.68
C ALA A 237 6.77 27.76 15.86
N GLN A 238 6.61 27.36 14.58
CA GLN A 238 5.55 27.88 13.72
C GLN A 238 4.87 26.76 12.91
N PRO A 239 3.92 25.98 13.48
CA PRO A 239 3.19 24.93 12.77
C PRO A 239 2.30 25.46 11.62
N ARG A 240 2.26 26.77 11.42
CA ARG A 240 1.45 27.46 10.39
C ARG A 240 2.23 27.77 9.09
N GLY A 241 3.35 27.10 8.84
CA GLY A 241 4.18 27.35 7.65
C GLY A 241 3.38 27.20 6.35
N LYS A 242 3.43 28.24 5.48
CA LYS A 242 2.79 28.24 4.15
C LYS A 242 3.20 26.99 3.35
N LEU A 243 4.46 26.59 3.45
CA LEU A 243 5.02 25.43 2.74
C LEU A 243 4.35 24.10 3.16
N LEU A 244 4.09 23.89 4.47
CA LEU A 244 3.40 22.69 4.95
C LEU A 244 1.96 22.62 4.42
N ARG A 245 1.24 23.75 4.47
CA ARG A 245 -0.12 23.81 3.92
C ARG A 245 -0.14 23.57 2.42
N LEU A 246 0.83 24.11 1.69
CA LEU A 246 0.97 23.88 0.25
C LEU A 246 1.25 22.41 -0.04
N ALA A 247 2.19 21.78 0.68
CA ALA A 247 2.52 20.36 0.50
C ALA A 247 1.34 19.43 0.82
N VAL A 248 0.60 19.71 1.90
CA VAL A 248 -0.64 18.96 2.24
C VAL A 248 -1.70 19.20 1.17
N GLY A 249 -1.93 20.43 0.75
CA GLY A 249 -2.89 20.77 -0.31
C GLY A 249 -2.57 20.09 -1.63
N ALA A 250 -1.30 20.12 -2.05
CA ALA A 250 -0.85 19.43 -3.26
C ALA A 250 -1.04 17.92 -3.17
N THR A 251 -0.74 17.33 -2.02
CA THR A 251 -0.95 15.88 -1.81
C THR A 251 -2.44 15.49 -1.89
N VAL A 252 -3.31 16.30 -1.27
CA VAL A 252 -4.76 16.06 -1.32
C VAL A 252 -5.30 16.26 -2.73
N LEU A 253 -4.85 17.30 -3.43
CA LEU A 253 -5.25 17.55 -4.83
C LEU A 253 -4.87 16.37 -5.73
N VAL A 254 -3.63 15.87 -5.62
CA VAL A 254 -3.20 14.68 -6.37
C VAL A 254 -4.06 13.47 -6.02
N ALA A 255 -4.38 13.26 -4.74
CA ALA A 255 -5.26 12.17 -4.33
C ALA A 255 -6.66 12.27 -4.94
N VAL A 256 -7.25 13.48 -4.96
CA VAL A 256 -8.59 13.72 -5.54
C VAL A 256 -8.59 13.50 -7.06
N LEU A 257 -7.60 14.06 -7.76
CA LEU A 257 -7.49 13.89 -9.22
C LEU A 257 -7.30 12.40 -9.56
N TYR A 258 -6.48 11.72 -8.76
CA TYR A 258 -6.22 10.31 -8.98
C TYR A 258 -7.44 9.42 -8.63
N ALA A 259 -8.18 9.76 -7.58
CA ALA A 259 -9.46 9.10 -7.27
C ALA A 259 -10.46 9.22 -8.42
N GLY A 260 -10.55 10.41 -9.04
CA GLY A 260 -11.36 10.64 -10.23
C GLY A 260 -10.95 9.76 -11.40
N TYR A 261 -9.65 9.63 -11.64
CA TYR A 261 -9.12 8.74 -12.68
C TYR A 261 -9.45 7.27 -12.41
N VAL A 262 -9.21 6.78 -11.19
CA VAL A 262 -9.54 5.39 -10.81
C VAL A 262 -11.04 5.11 -10.93
N ALA A 263 -11.90 6.06 -10.54
CA ALA A 263 -13.33 5.93 -10.70
C ALA A 263 -13.75 5.85 -12.19
N TYR A 264 -13.09 6.65 -13.04
CA TYR A 264 -13.29 6.59 -14.49
C TYR A 264 -12.84 5.23 -15.07
N ASP A 265 -11.65 4.75 -14.72
CA ASP A 265 -11.11 3.46 -15.14
C ASP A 265 -12.05 2.31 -14.76
N LEU A 266 -12.47 2.25 -13.49
CA LEU A 266 -13.43 1.26 -13.02
C LEU A 266 -14.79 1.34 -13.73
N SER A 267 -15.22 2.53 -14.18
CA SER A 267 -16.49 2.70 -14.91
C SER A 267 -16.42 2.14 -16.33
N ARG A 268 -15.25 2.10 -16.94
CA ARG A 268 -15.03 1.53 -18.30
C ARG A 268 -15.15 0.01 -18.30
N ASP A 269 -14.70 -0.62 -17.22
CA ASP A 269 -14.68 -2.08 -17.09
C ASP A 269 -16.04 -2.66 -16.64
N MET A 270 -17.01 -1.79 -16.25
CA MET A 270 -18.35 -2.24 -15.92
C MET A 270 -19.11 -2.62 -17.19
N PRO A 271 -19.59 -3.88 -17.33
CA PRO A 271 -20.44 -4.25 -18.44
C PRO A 271 -21.67 -3.36 -18.44
N VAL A 272 -21.98 -2.77 -19.60
CA VAL A 272 -23.19 -1.96 -19.79
C VAL A 272 -24.39 -2.87 -19.54
N VAL A 273 -24.97 -2.74 -18.33
CA VAL A 273 -26.17 -3.48 -17.94
C VAL A 273 -27.29 -3.02 -18.87
N GLY A 274 -27.53 -3.78 -19.94
CA GLY A 274 -28.58 -3.46 -20.93
C GLY A 274 -28.33 -3.99 -22.34
N GLN A 275 -27.07 -4.26 -22.73
CA GLN A 275 -26.81 -4.78 -24.07
C GLN A 275 -26.93 -6.31 -24.19
N GLY A 276 -26.89 -7.07 -23.08
CA GLY A 276 -27.02 -8.54 -23.11
C GLY A 276 -28.40 -9.09 -23.47
N ASN A 277 -29.45 -8.27 -23.49
CA ASN A 277 -30.82 -8.74 -23.82
C ASN A 277 -31.23 -8.52 -25.29
N ALA A 278 -30.49 -7.77 -26.07
CA ALA A 278 -30.79 -7.56 -27.47
C ALA A 278 -30.30 -8.71 -28.38
N ASP A 279 -29.12 -9.25 -28.07
CA ASP A 279 -28.54 -10.32 -28.90
C ASP A 279 -29.17 -11.71 -28.69
N MET A 280 -29.77 -11.98 -27.53
CA MET A 280 -30.47 -13.24 -27.29
C MET A 280 -31.83 -13.34 -28.02
N ARG A 281 -32.45 -12.23 -28.43
CA ARG A 281 -33.74 -12.25 -29.15
C ARG A 281 -33.58 -12.50 -30.66
N THR A 282 -32.41 -12.32 -31.21
CA THR A 282 -32.15 -12.55 -32.65
C THR A 282 -31.73 -13.98 -32.98
N GLN A 283 -31.42 -14.81 -31.99
CA GLN A 283 -31.02 -16.22 -32.22
C GLN A 283 -32.20 -17.21 -32.12
N ILE A 284 -33.41 -16.77 -31.77
CA ILE A 284 -34.61 -17.64 -31.77
C ILE A 284 -35.49 -17.20 -32.92
N SER A 285 -35.08 -17.44 -34.18
CA SER A 285 -35.96 -17.49 -35.34
C SER A 285 -36.05 -18.94 -35.80
N PRO A 286 -37.20 -19.61 -35.68
CA PRO A 286 -37.33 -20.98 -36.18
C PRO A 286 -37.40 -20.96 -37.70
N ARG A 287 -36.62 -21.82 -38.35
CA ARG A 287 -36.86 -22.28 -39.72
C ARG A 287 -37.68 -23.55 -39.69
#